data_dc559d465aa213cd5e673190dffc9b60
#
_entry.id   dc559d465aa213cd5e673190dffc9b60
#
_cell.length_a   1.000
_cell.length_b   1.000
_cell.length_c   1.000
_cell.angle_alpha   90.00
_cell.angle_beta   90.00
_cell.angle_gamma   90.00
#
_symmetry.space_group_name_H-M   'P 1'
#
loop_
_entity.id
_entity.type
_entity.pdbx_description
1 polymer ?
#
loop_
_entity_poly.entity_id
_entity_poly.type
_entity_poly.pdbx_seq_one_letter_code
_entity_poly.pdbx_strand_id
1 'polypeptide(L)'
;MFSFTKEQKIIDISGIKIGGQPGLHPTVLFGGLFFKGAPNIKKAETLLQHMLNLSKKTGNPGIPDFFIKKEDYIKEIIDFIETTLPKNHPFSIDIIEPSIKVKILEYLHESNLLKRTIYNSIHVGITDEEREALKKYTPEAAIIVAFNPKDKSPDGKIEVLENGAHLTDVGLIDVAKNVGIKKILVDTAALAPGDNSGAAIAAIPVIKEEYGLPTGCAIHNVVEKSTWLHDFESERKTVDASSNVNIPLFGGDYAIFGPIENADIVFPIIAWQDILISEYTENYFGISPAQVHPRRKLHR
;
A
#
# COMPACT_ATOMS: atom_id res chain seq x y z
N MET A 1 16.40 4.08 -14.69
CA MET A 1 16.25 4.86 -13.44
C MET A 1 16.21 6.32 -13.80
N PHE A 2 15.41 7.11 -13.10
CA PHE A 2 15.05 8.49 -13.46
C PHE A 2 14.70 9.29 -12.20
N SER A 3 14.56 10.59 -12.33
CA SER A 3 13.96 11.47 -11.34
C SER A 3 12.72 12.12 -11.95
N PHE A 4 11.76 12.47 -11.12
CA PHE A 4 10.55 13.19 -11.54
C PHE A 4 10.81 14.69 -11.58
N THR A 5 10.19 15.39 -12.53
CA THR A 5 10.24 16.86 -12.61
C THR A 5 9.25 17.49 -11.63
N LYS A 6 8.11 16.84 -11.43
CA LYS A 6 7.11 17.21 -10.42
C LYS A 6 7.69 17.07 -9.02
N GLU A 7 7.44 18.05 -8.16
CA GLU A 7 7.77 17.92 -6.72
C GLU A 7 7.05 16.73 -6.11
N GLN A 8 7.83 15.80 -5.55
CA GLN A 8 7.32 14.58 -4.97
C GLN A 8 6.99 14.79 -3.49
N LYS A 9 5.74 14.52 -3.12
CA LYS A 9 5.28 14.60 -1.73
C LYS A 9 5.84 13.46 -0.91
N ILE A 10 6.20 13.78 0.34
CA ILE A 10 6.57 12.81 1.35
C ILE A 10 5.50 12.84 2.42
N ILE A 11 4.85 11.71 2.65
CA ILE A 11 3.83 11.55 3.66
C ILE A 11 4.44 10.83 4.86
N ASP A 12 4.34 11.43 6.03
CA ASP A 12 4.74 10.79 7.29
C ASP A 12 3.50 10.23 8.00
N ILE A 13 3.49 8.92 8.21
CA ILE A 13 2.45 8.23 8.97
C ILE A 13 3.12 7.59 10.19
N SER A 14 2.95 8.23 11.34
CA SER A 14 3.50 7.74 12.61
C SER A 14 5.02 7.44 12.55
N GLY A 15 5.78 8.27 11.84
CA GLY A 15 7.24 8.15 11.68
C GLY A 15 7.71 7.32 10.49
N ILE A 16 6.81 6.66 9.76
CA ILE A 16 7.13 6.02 8.48
C ILE A 16 6.88 7.02 7.34
N LYS A 17 7.94 7.36 6.62
CA LYS A 17 7.89 8.26 5.46
C LYS A 17 7.67 7.47 4.18
N ILE A 18 6.67 7.86 3.40
CA ILE A 18 6.28 7.24 2.12
C ILE A 18 6.29 8.33 1.05
N GLY A 19 6.96 8.09 -0.07
CA GLY A 19 7.05 9.06 -1.16
C GLY A 19 8.43 9.69 -1.31
N GLY A 20 8.49 10.71 -2.15
CA GLY A 20 9.73 11.38 -2.52
C GLY A 20 10.28 10.91 -3.87
N GLN A 21 11.44 11.40 -4.24
CA GLN A 21 12.14 10.96 -5.43
C GLN A 21 12.63 9.51 -5.27
N PRO A 22 12.71 8.72 -6.36
CA PRO A 22 13.26 7.37 -6.31
C PRO A 22 14.64 7.32 -5.64
N GLY A 23 14.84 6.39 -4.72
CA GLY A 23 16.09 6.23 -3.97
C GLY A 23 16.24 7.14 -2.74
N LEU A 24 15.33 8.09 -2.50
CA LEU A 24 15.35 8.94 -1.31
C LEU A 24 14.90 8.17 -0.06
N HIS A 25 13.69 7.62 -0.11
CA HIS A 25 13.13 6.76 0.93
C HIS A 25 13.05 5.32 0.46
N PRO A 26 13.17 4.34 1.36
CA PRO A 26 13.00 2.94 1.00
C PRO A 26 11.54 2.64 0.64
N THR A 27 11.34 1.68 -0.25
CA THR A 27 10.01 1.16 -0.56
C THR A 27 9.35 0.62 0.70
N VAL A 28 8.13 1.09 0.99
CA VAL A 28 7.33 0.61 2.12
C VAL A 28 6.58 -0.66 1.72
N LEU A 29 6.59 -1.68 2.58
CA LEU A 29 6.03 -3.00 2.29
C LEU A 29 4.78 -3.27 3.13
N PHE A 30 3.62 -3.36 2.49
CA PHE A 30 2.36 -3.71 3.12
C PHE A 30 2.15 -5.23 3.05
N GLY A 31 2.09 -5.89 4.22
CA GLY A 31 1.92 -7.34 4.34
C GLY A 31 0.55 -7.72 4.87
N GLY A 32 -0.20 -8.49 4.07
CA GLY A 32 -1.59 -8.84 4.35
C GLY A 32 -1.75 -9.91 5.42
N LEU A 33 -2.53 -9.61 6.46
CA LEU A 33 -3.07 -10.56 7.43
C LEU A 33 -4.55 -10.78 7.12
N PHE A 34 -4.89 -11.94 6.54
CA PHE A 34 -6.22 -12.21 6.00
C PHE A 34 -7.14 -12.91 7.00
N PHE A 35 -8.02 -12.17 7.68
CA PHE A 35 -9.03 -12.70 8.60
C PHE A 35 -10.34 -12.98 7.85
N LYS A 36 -10.37 -14.13 7.15
CA LYS A 36 -11.55 -14.60 6.38
C LYS A 36 -12.62 -15.25 7.27
N GLY A 37 -12.30 -15.58 8.50
CA GLY A 37 -13.14 -16.22 9.52
C GLY A 37 -12.57 -15.95 10.91
N ALA A 38 -12.77 -16.86 11.88
CA ALA A 38 -12.23 -16.74 13.22
C ALA A 38 -10.71 -16.52 13.17
N PRO A 39 -10.17 -15.45 13.82
CA PRO A 39 -8.77 -15.12 13.74
C PRO A 39 -7.90 -16.12 14.52
N ASN A 40 -6.82 -16.57 13.90
CA ASN A 40 -5.77 -17.28 14.63
C ASN A 40 -4.76 -16.25 15.16
N ILE A 41 -5.07 -15.65 16.29
CA ILE A 41 -4.29 -14.55 16.89
C ILE A 41 -2.83 -14.95 17.13
N LYS A 42 -2.57 -16.15 17.64
CA LYS A 42 -1.20 -16.63 17.91
C LYS A 42 -0.36 -16.72 16.63
N LYS A 43 -0.95 -17.23 15.55
CA LYS A 43 -0.27 -17.27 14.24
C LYS A 43 -0.04 -15.85 13.71
N ALA A 44 -1.05 -15.00 13.77
CA ALA A 44 -0.98 -13.61 13.32
C ALA A 44 0.12 -12.83 14.06
N GLU A 45 0.21 -12.99 15.38
CA GLU A 45 1.26 -12.39 16.22
C GLU A 45 2.66 -12.82 15.78
N THR A 46 2.87 -14.13 15.58
CA THR A 46 4.16 -14.67 15.12
C THR A 46 4.58 -14.08 13.78
N LEU A 47 3.67 -14.05 12.81
CA LEU A 47 3.91 -13.49 11.48
C LEU A 47 4.20 -11.99 11.51
N LEU A 48 3.43 -11.26 12.31
CA LEU A 48 3.60 -9.82 12.49
C LEU A 48 4.98 -9.49 13.09
N GLN A 49 5.36 -10.15 14.19
CA GLN A 49 6.67 -9.94 14.81
C GLN A 49 7.81 -10.29 13.85
N HIS A 50 7.64 -11.35 13.07
CA HIS A 50 8.62 -11.74 12.05
C HIS A 50 8.78 -10.65 10.98
N MET A 51 7.69 -10.14 10.41
CA MET A 51 7.73 -9.03 9.45
C MET A 51 8.41 -7.78 10.04
N LEU A 52 8.08 -7.41 11.28
CA LEU A 52 8.69 -6.26 11.96
C LEU A 52 10.20 -6.44 12.17
N ASN A 53 10.65 -7.68 12.43
CA ASN A 53 12.07 -8.00 12.53
C ASN A 53 12.78 -7.89 11.16
N LEU A 54 12.16 -8.36 10.09
CA LEU A 54 12.67 -8.20 8.72
C LEU A 54 12.75 -6.71 8.33
N SER A 55 11.74 -5.92 8.67
CA SER A 55 11.76 -4.47 8.49
C SER A 55 12.98 -3.81 9.14
N LYS A 56 13.25 -4.15 10.41
CA LYS A 56 14.45 -3.66 11.10
C LYS A 56 15.74 -4.14 10.45
N LYS A 57 15.78 -5.39 10.02
CA LYS A 57 16.97 -6.02 9.41
C LYS A 57 17.29 -5.41 8.05
N THR A 58 16.31 -5.24 7.19
CA THR A 58 16.50 -4.75 5.82
C THR A 58 16.55 -3.22 5.74
N GLY A 59 15.75 -2.52 6.54
CA GLY A 59 15.57 -1.07 6.48
C GLY A 59 14.35 -0.64 5.67
N ASN A 60 13.66 -1.56 4.99
CA ASN A 60 12.36 -1.28 4.40
C ASN A 60 11.29 -1.25 5.49
N PRO A 61 10.51 -0.16 5.63
CA PRO A 61 9.41 -0.16 6.58
C PRO A 61 8.36 -1.19 6.21
N GLY A 62 7.93 -2.01 7.19
CA GLY A 62 6.83 -2.95 7.03
C GLY A 62 5.58 -2.42 7.70
N ILE A 63 4.46 -2.37 6.98
CA ILE A 63 3.14 -2.00 7.50
C ILE A 63 2.22 -3.21 7.40
N PRO A 64 1.65 -3.71 8.50
CA PRO A 64 0.65 -4.77 8.41
C PRO A 64 -0.64 -4.24 7.79
N ASP A 65 -1.23 -5.03 6.89
CA ASP A 65 -2.49 -4.75 6.22
C ASP A 65 -3.53 -5.79 6.67
N PHE A 66 -4.50 -5.36 7.49
CA PHE A 66 -5.48 -6.24 8.10
C PHE A 66 -6.72 -6.36 7.22
N PHE A 67 -6.83 -7.48 6.49
CA PHE A 67 -8.04 -7.82 5.77
C PHE A 67 -9.07 -8.45 6.70
N ILE A 68 -10.25 -7.82 6.85
CA ILE A 68 -11.33 -8.27 7.74
C ILE A 68 -12.58 -8.54 6.90
N LYS A 69 -12.99 -9.82 6.84
CA LYS A 69 -14.15 -10.23 6.05
C LYS A 69 -15.46 -10.24 6.82
N LYS A 70 -15.42 -10.44 8.16
CA LYS A 70 -16.63 -10.61 8.98
C LYS A 70 -16.65 -9.63 10.13
N GLU A 71 -17.80 -9.03 10.33
CA GLU A 71 -18.06 -8.08 11.41
C GLU A 71 -17.83 -8.66 12.80
N ASP A 72 -18.24 -9.92 13.02
CA ASP A 72 -18.15 -10.62 14.33
C ASP A 72 -16.76 -10.59 14.97
N TYR A 73 -15.72 -10.42 14.15
CA TYR A 73 -14.32 -10.46 14.61
C TYR A 73 -13.65 -9.10 14.69
N ILE A 74 -14.35 -8.00 14.38
CA ILE A 74 -13.76 -6.65 14.40
C ILE A 74 -13.13 -6.36 15.75
N LYS A 75 -13.89 -6.54 16.83
CA LYS A 75 -13.40 -6.24 18.18
C LYS A 75 -12.15 -7.03 18.53
N GLU A 76 -12.15 -8.33 18.30
CA GLU A 76 -11.01 -9.21 18.58
C GLU A 76 -9.76 -8.79 17.79
N ILE A 77 -9.94 -8.38 16.53
CA ILE A 77 -8.82 -7.92 15.68
C ILE A 77 -8.32 -6.55 16.13
N ILE A 78 -9.21 -5.63 16.53
CA ILE A 78 -8.81 -4.32 17.07
C ILE A 78 -8.04 -4.50 18.39
N ASP A 79 -8.52 -5.33 19.29
CA ASP A 79 -7.84 -5.67 20.55
C ASP A 79 -6.44 -6.27 20.27
N PHE A 80 -6.33 -7.13 19.27
CA PHE A 80 -5.05 -7.67 18.80
C PHE A 80 -4.11 -6.59 18.26
N ILE A 81 -4.59 -5.67 17.43
CA ILE A 81 -3.80 -4.56 16.90
C ILE A 81 -3.28 -3.67 18.05
N GLU A 82 -4.14 -3.35 19.01
CA GLU A 82 -3.81 -2.48 20.13
C GLU A 82 -2.74 -3.11 21.05
N THR A 83 -2.85 -4.40 21.30
CA THR A 83 -1.96 -5.11 22.24
C THR A 83 -0.64 -5.55 21.61
N THR A 84 -0.61 -5.83 20.30
CA THR A 84 0.54 -6.47 19.65
C THR A 84 1.42 -5.48 18.86
N LEU A 85 0.83 -4.48 18.22
CA LEU A 85 1.62 -3.47 17.49
C LEU A 85 2.24 -2.45 18.43
N PRO A 86 3.50 -2.03 18.18
CA PRO A 86 4.07 -0.89 18.90
C PRO A 86 3.14 0.33 18.82
N LYS A 87 3.02 1.09 19.92
CA LYS A 87 2.04 2.18 20.06
C LYS A 87 2.01 3.19 18.92
N ASN A 88 3.16 3.45 18.31
CA ASN A 88 3.28 4.40 17.21
C ASN A 88 3.46 3.73 15.84
N HIS A 89 3.27 2.42 15.73
CA HIS A 89 3.41 1.74 14.43
C HIS A 89 2.12 1.87 13.63
N PRO A 90 2.16 2.38 12.37
CA PRO A 90 0.99 2.47 11.53
C PRO A 90 0.56 1.07 11.03
N PHE A 91 -0.70 0.97 10.67
CA PHE A 91 -1.28 -0.21 10.06
C PHE A 91 -2.34 0.17 9.04
N SER A 92 -2.63 -0.72 8.13
CA SER A 92 -3.69 -0.60 7.13
C SER A 92 -4.87 -1.50 7.49
N ILE A 93 -6.07 -1.04 7.18
CA ILE A 93 -7.32 -1.81 7.30
C ILE A 93 -7.91 -1.97 5.92
N ASP A 94 -7.93 -3.22 5.45
CA ASP A 94 -8.51 -3.61 4.15
C ASP A 94 -9.86 -4.29 4.35
N ILE A 95 -10.91 -3.66 3.84
CA ILE A 95 -12.30 -4.15 3.96
C ILE A 95 -13.03 -3.91 2.64
N ILE A 96 -13.74 -4.94 2.18
CA ILE A 96 -14.53 -4.87 0.95
C ILE A 96 -15.95 -4.37 1.24
N GLU A 97 -16.61 -4.92 2.27
CA GLU A 97 -18.03 -4.65 2.57
C GLU A 97 -18.24 -3.25 3.17
N PRO A 98 -19.06 -2.36 2.54
CA PRO A 98 -19.27 -1.00 3.02
C PRO A 98 -19.82 -0.92 4.46
N SER A 99 -20.74 -1.81 4.84
CA SER A 99 -21.28 -1.84 6.20
C SER A 99 -20.24 -2.16 7.26
N ILE A 100 -19.27 -3.03 6.94
CA ILE A 100 -18.16 -3.35 7.83
C ILE A 100 -17.16 -2.19 7.90
N LYS A 101 -16.93 -1.49 6.77
CA LYS A 101 -16.09 -0.28 6.72
C LYS A 101 -16.59 0.81 7.67
N VAL A 102 -17.90 1.06 7.70
CA VAL A 102 -18.50 2.04 8.62
C VAL A 102 -18.25 1.64 10.07
N LYS A 103 -18.52 0.39 10.42
CA LYS A 103 -18.35 -0.10 11.79
C LYS A 103 -16.90 -0.11 12.27
N ILE A 104 -15.96 -0.52 11.42
CA ILE A 104 -14.55 -0.54 11.82
C ILE A 104 -14.04 0.86 12.15
N LEU A 105 -14.47 1.90 11.42
CA LEU A 105 -14.10 3.28 11.70
C LEU A 105 -14.55 3.73 13.10
N GLU A 106 -15.73 3.31 13.54
CA GLU A 106 -16.23 3.56 14.89
C GLU A 106 -15.37 2.87 15.96
N TYR A 107 -15.08 1.56 15.80
CA TYR A 107 -14.20 0.83 16.71
C TYR A 107 -12.79 1.43 16.77
N LEU A 108 -12.21 1.84 15.61
CA LEU A 108 -10.92 2.51 15.56
C LEU A 108 -10.92 3.85 16.28
N HIS A 109 -12.04 4.59 16.22
CA HIS A 109 -12.22 5.83 16.96
C HIS A 109 -12.26 5.59 18.47
N GLU A 110 -13.08 4.63 18.92
CA GLU A 110 -13.23 4.27 20.34
C GLU A 110 -11.91 3.80 20.96
N SER A 111 -11.10 3.07 20.19
CA SER A 111 -9.76 2.60 20.59
C SER A 111 -8.65 3.63 20.38
N ASN A 112 -8.94 4.88 19.95
CA ASN A 112 -7.95 5.91 19.65
C ASN A 112 -6.88 5.51 18.63
N LEU A 113 -7.24 4.66 17.65
CA LEU A 113 -6.32 4.12 16.65
C LEU A 113 -6.30 4.90 15.33
N LEU A 114 -7.27 5.78 15.07
CA LEU A 114 -7.41 6.51 13.80
C LEU A 114 -6.14 7.25 13.36
N LYS A 115 -5.38 7.82 14.31
CA LYS A 115 -4.15 8.59 14.03
C LYS A 115 -2.96 7.76 13.54
N ARG A 116 -3.09 6.45 13.49
CA ARG A 116 -2.10 5.55 12.92
C ARG A 116 -2.69 4.56 11.91
N THR A 117 -3.96 4.77 11.54
CA THR A 117 -4.69 3.94 10.58
C THR A 117 -4.54 4.49 9.17
N ILE A 118 -4.26 3.59 8.23
CA ILE A 118 -4.35 3.79 6.80
C ILE A 118 -5.63 3.08 6.34
N TYR A 119 -6.57 3.83 5.81
CA TYR A 119 -7.82 3.29 5.29
C TYR A 119 -7.59 2.69 3.88
N ASN A 120 -7.79 1.40 3.72
CA ASN A 120 -7.65 0.67 2.47
C ASN A 120 -9.01 0.08 2.09
N SER A 121 -9.77 0.72 1.19
CA SER A 121 -9.45 1.85 0.35
C SER A 121 -10.68 2.69 -0.03
N ILE A 122 -10.43 3.89 -0.51
CA ILE A 122 -11.42 4.70 -1.24
C ILE A 122 -11.35 4.30 -2.72
N HIS A 123 -12.49 3.99 -3.32
CA HIS A 123 -12.59 3.64 -4.74
C HIS A 123 -13.92 4.15 -5.33
N VAL A 124 -14.14 3.98 -6.62
CA VAL A 124 -15.33 4.49 -7.34
C VAL A 124 -16.68 3.95 -6.82
N GLY A 125 -16.66 2.88 -6.04
CA GLY A 125 -17.87 2.32 -5.41
C GLY A 125 -18.08 2.80 -3.97
N ILE A 126 -17.43 3.89 -3.52
CA ILE A 126 -17.64 4.46 -2.18
C ILE A 126 -19.09 4.91 -2.01
N THR A 127 -19.74 4.51 -0.91
CA THR A 127 -21.13 4.88 -0.59
C THR A 127 -21.21 6.19 0.20
N ASP A 128 -22.40 6.78 0.25
CA ASP A 128 -22.62 8.01 1.04
C ASP A 128 -22.46 7.74 2.54
N GLU A 129 -22.89 6.57 3.02
CA GLU A 129 -22.70 6.16 4.42
C GLU A 129 -21.21 6.04 4.76
N GLU A 130 -20.41 5.49 3.84
CA GLU A 130 -18.96 5.39 3.99
C GLU A 130 -18.31 6.79 4.02
N ARG A 131 -18.77 7.72 3.16
CA ARG A 131 -18.30 9.12 3.15
C ARG A 131 -18.60 9.82 4.48
N GLU A 132 -19.82 9.69 4.99
CA GLU A 132 -20.20 10.29 6.27
C GLU A 132 -19.44 9.68 7.46
N ALA A 133 -19.21 8.37 7.45
CA ALA A 133 -18.40 7.72 8.47
C ALA A 133 -16.92 8.21 8.43
N LEU A 134 -16.33 8.36 7.25
CA LEU A 134 -14.98 8.90 7.08
C LEU A 134 -14.86 10.37 7.54
N LYS A 135 -15.88 11.19 7.31
CA LYS A 135 -15.92 12.58 7.85
C LYS A 135 -15.95 12.60 9.37
N LYS A 136 -16.76 11.71 9.97
CA LYS A 136 -16.93 11.62 11.42
C LYS A 136 -15.71 10.99 12.11
N TYR A 137 -15.12 9.98 11.49
CA TYR A 137 -14.03 9.15 12.02
C TYR A 137 -12.85 9.16 11.04
N THR A 138 -12.26 10.32 10.81
CA THR A 138 -11.21 10.49 9.79
C THR A 138 -9.92 9.77 10.18
N PRO A 139 -9.47 8.77 9.39
CA PRO A 139 -8.18 8.10 9.60
C PRO A 139 -7.01 9.00 9.22
N GLU A 140 -5.80 8.64 9.65
CA GLU A 140 -4.57 9.42 9.39
C GLU A 140 -4.25 9.53 7.91
N ALA A 141 -4.48 8.44 7.16
CA ALA A 141 -4.22 8.35 5.73
C ALA A 141 -5.24 7.43 5.05
N ALA A 142 -5.33 7.51 3.72
CA ALA A 142 -6.05 6.52 2.93
C ALA A 142 -5.28 6.15 1.65
N ILE A 143 -5.48 4.91 1.22
CA ILE A 143 -5.17 4.45 -0.12
C ILE A 143 -6.38 4.74 -0.99
N ILE A 144 -6.19 5.41 -2.13
CA ILE A 144 -7.19 5.56 -3.18
C ILE A 144 -6.85 4.65 -4.34
N VAL A 145 -7.83 3.86 -4.80
CA VAL A 145 -7.63 2.89 -5.89
C VAL A 145 -7.99 3.51 -7.23
N ALA A 146 -6.98 3.77 -8.06
CA ALA A 146 -7.12 4.34 -9.39
C ALA A 146 -7.62 3.27 -10.39
N PHE A 147 -8.84 2.78 -10.20
CA PHE A 147 -9.48 1.80 -11.06
C PHE A 147 -10.62 2.41 -11.85
N ASN A 148 -10.44 2.45 -13.19
CA ASN A 148 -11.50 2.79 -14.14
C ASN A 148 -11.93 1.52 -14.88
N PRO A 149 -13.15 1.01 -14.68
CA PRO A 149 -13.63 -0.19 -15.36
C PRO A 149 -13.83 0.01 -16.87
N LYS A 150 -13.97 1.25 -17.33
CA LYS A 150 -14.19 1.60 -18.74
C LYS A 150 -12.87 1.76 -19.49
N ASP A 151 -11.86 2.33 -18.82
CA ASP A 151 -10.52 2.51 -19.38
C ASP A 151 -9.44 2.13 -18.35
N LYS A 152 -8.76 1.02 -18.60
CA LYS A 152 -7.73 0.47 -17.71
C LYS A 152 -6.32 1.02 -18.01
N SER A 153 -6.19 1.91 -19.00
CA SER A 153 -4.94 2.58 -19.34
C SER A 153 -4.47 3.51 -18.21
N PRO A 154 -3.21 3.97 -18.24
CA PRO A 154 -2.76 5.03 -17.34
C PRO A 154 -3.63 6.30 -17.41
N ASP A 155 -4.09 6.70 -18.60
CA ASP A 155 -4.95 7.88 -18.79
C ASP A 155 -6.32 7.68 -18.09
N GLY A 156 -6.94 6.51 -18.25
CA GLY A 156 -8.19 6.20 -17.55
C GLY A 156 -8.04 6.17 -16.02
N LYS A 157 -6.86 5.85 -15.49
CA LYS A 157 -6.56 5.94 -14.05
C LYS A 157 -6.41 7.40 -13.60
N ILE A 158 -5.80 8.25 -14.42
CA ILE A 158 -5.75 9.69 -14.18
C ILE A 158 -7.17 10.27 -14.16
N GLU A 159 -8.00 9.92 -15.15
CA GLU A 159 -9.39 10.38 -15.21
C GLU A 159 -10.19 10.08 -13.95
N VAL A 160 -10.06 8.87 -13.39
CA VAL A 160 -10.71 8.51 -12.13
C VAL A 160 -10.21 9.35 -10.95
N LEU A 161 -8.91 9.61 -10.89
CA LEU A 161 -8.30 10.40 -9.82
C LEU A 161 -8.74 11.87 -9.88
N GLU A 162 -8.88 12.44 -11.09
CA GLU A 162 -9.09 13.86 -11.33
C GLU A 162 -10.57 14.25 -11.34
N ASN A 163 -11.41 13.51 -12.06
CA ASN A 163 -12.82 13.86 -12.29
C ASN A 163 -13.81 12.73 -12.05
N GLY A 164 -13.33 11.56 -11.58
CA GLY A 164 -14.17 10.42 -11.24
C GLY A 164 -14.66 9.58 -12.44
N ALA A 165 -14.24 9.91 -13.66
CA ALA A 165 -14.58 9.17 -14.90
C ALA A 165 -16.09 8.92 -15.09
N HIS A 166 -16.95 9.84 -14.63
CA HIS A 166 -18.41 9.68 -14.54
C HIS A 166 -18.88 8.48 -13.71
N LEU A 167 -18.07 8.03 -12.76
CA LEU A 167 -18.38 6.97 -11.80
C LEU A 167 -18.63 7.53 -10.39
N THR A 168 -18.03 8.69 -10.12
CA THR A 168 -18.24 9.49 -8.91
C THR A 168 -18.47 10.95 -9.30
N ASP A 169 -19.06 11.75 -8.41
CA ASP A 169 -19.39 13.17 -8.67
C ASP A 169 -18.13 14.03 -8.83
N VAL A 170 -17.05 13.66 -8.18
CA VAL A 170 -15.74 14.33 -8.24
C VAL A 170 -14.63 13.29 -8.29
N GLY A 171 -13.42 13.70 -8.63
CA GLY A 171 -12.26 12.80 -8.64
C GLY A 171 -11.97 12.18 -7.28
N LEU A 172 -11.36 10.98 -7.26
CA LEU A 172 -11.09 10.27 -6.00
C LEU A 172 -10.14 11.03 -5.07
N ILE A 173 -9.25 11.87 -5.61
CA ILE A 173 -8.41 12.77 -4.81
C ILE A 173 -9.27 13.75 -4.02
N ASP A 174 -10.29 14.33 -4.65
CA ASP A 174 -11.19 15.26 -4.00
C ASP A 174 -12.20 14.56 -3.09
N VAL A 175 -12.62 13.33 -3.43
CA VAL A 175 -13.39 12.48 -2.50
C VAL A 175 -12.64 12.35 -1.18
N ALA A 176 -11.34 11.97 -1.22
CA ALA A 176 -10.53 11.81 -0.02
C ALA A 176 -10.40 13.13 0.77
N LYS A 177 -10.14 14.25 0.09
CA LYS A 177 -10.06 15.58 0.73
C LYS A 177 -11.37 16.01 1.36
N ASN A 178 -12.50 15.79 0.68
CA ASN A 178 -13.84 16.18 1.14
C ASN A 178 -14.29 15.41 2.40
N VAL A 179 -13.72 14.22 2.66
CA VAL A 179 -13.91 13.50 3.92
C VAL A 179 -12.83 13.79 4.97
N GLY A 180 -11.97 14.78 4.73
CA GLY A 180 -10.97 15.26 5.68
C GLY A 180 -9.61 14.57 5.61
N ILE A 181 -9.41 13.60 4.71
CA ILE A 181 -8.15 12.88 4.56
C ILE A 181 -7.14 13.72 3.79
N LYS A 182 -6.00 14.02 4.41
CA LYS A 182 -4.92 14.84 3.84
C LYS A 182 -3.75 14.01 3.33
N LYS A 183 -3.56 12.81 3.87
CA LYS A 183 -2.46 11.91 3.54
C LYS A 183 -2.98 10.81 2.62
N ILE A 184 -2.71 10.98 1.32
CA ILE A 184 -3.24 10.13 0.25
C ILE A 184 -2.11 9.30 -0.34
N LEU A 185 -2.31 8.00 -0.42
CA LEU A 185 -1.52 7.03 -1.16
C LEU A 185 -2.33 6.56 -2.38
N VAL A 186 -1.70 6.39 -3.54
CA VAL A 186 -2.40 5.96 -4.75
C VAL A 186 -2.04 4.51 -5.09
N ASP A 187 -3.03 3.62 -5.12
CA ASP A 187 -2.89 2.27 -5.68
C ASP A 187 -3.31 2.30 -7.16
N THR A 188 -2.42 1.88 -8.04
CA THR A 188 -2.66 1.87 -9.49
C THR A 188 -3.56 0.74 -9.96
N ALA A 189 -4.14 -0.06 -9.08
CA ALA A 189 -5.08 -1.14 -9.34
C ALA A 189 -4.53 -2.22 -10.30
N ALA A 190 -3.76 -3.15 -9.77
CA ALA A 190 -3.28 -4.31 -10.51
C ALA A 190 -4.40 -5.34 -10.72
N LEU A 191 -4.68 -5.66 -11.99
CA LEU A 191 -5.75 -6.55 -12.42
C LEU A 191 -5.22 -7.94 -12.78
N ALA A 192 -6.12 -8.87 -13.12
CA ALA A 192 -5.76 -10.20 -13.59
C ALA A 192 -4.96 -10.15 -14.91
N PRO A 193 -4.09 -11.13 -15.18
CA PRO A 193 -3.41 -11.24 -16.47
C PRO A 193 -4.41 -11.31 -17.64
N GLY A 194 -4.10 -10.60 -18.72
CA GLY A 194 -5.00 -10.45 -19.87
C GLY A 194 -5.98 -9.27 -19.76
N ASP A 195 -6.06 -8.64 -18.59
CA ASP A 195 -6.93 -7.49 -18.33
C ASP A 195 -6.12 -6.20 -18.16
N ASN A 196 -5.12 -6.02 -19.02
CA ASN A 196 -4.18 -4.90 -19.01
C ASN A 196 -3.42 -4.72 -17.68
N SER A 197 -3.00 -5.82 -17.08
CA SER A 197 -2.28 -5.81 -15.78
C SER A 197 -0.99 -4.98 -15.80
N GLY A 198 -0.29 -4.93 -16.94
CA GLY A 198 0.91 -4.10 -17.13
C GLY A 198 0.64 -2.60 -17.00
N ALA A 199 -0.59 -2.14 -17.26
CA ALA A 199 -0.97 -0.74 -17.10
C ALA A 199 -0.87 -0.26 -15.63
N ALA A 200 -1.00 -1.15 -14.65
CA ALA A 200 -0.80 -0.79 -13.26
C ALA A 200 0.63 -0.32 -12.99
N ILE A 201 1.62 -1.02 -13.55
CA ILE A 201 3.04 -0.65 -13.43
C ILE A 201 3.33 0.62 -14.24
N ALA A 202 2.84 0.69 -15.47
CA ALA A 202 3.03 1.84 -16.36
C ALA A 202 2.41 3.13 -15.79
N ALA A 203 1.34 3.03 -15.01
CA ALA A 203 0.68 4.18 -14.38
C ALA A 203 1.46 4.76 -13.19
N ILE A 204 2.36 4.01 -12.56
CA ILE A 204 3.13 4.51 -11.41
C ILE A 204 3.87 5.81 -11.77
N PRO A 205 4.77 5.84 -12.79
CA PRO A 205 5.49 7.07 -13.11
C PRO A 205 4.56 8.17 -13.63
N VAL A 206 3.47 7.83 -14.33
CA VAL A 206 2.51 8.82 -14.84
C VAL A 206 1.83 9.55 -13.69
N ILE A 207 1.31 8.83 -12.69
CA ILE A 207 0.64 9.43 -11.53
C ILE A 207 1.63 10.24 -10.69
N LYS A 208 2.85 9.76 -10.53
CA LYS A 208 3.89 10.48 -9.79
C LYS A 208 4.32 11.77 -10.50
N GLU A 209 4.46 11.75 -11.82
CA GLU A 209 4.78 12.96 -12.59
C GLU A 209 3.63 13.97 -12.56
N GLU A 210 2.37 13.52 -12.60
CA GLU A 210 1.20 14.40 -12.62
C GLU A 210 0.89 15.02 -11.25
N TYR A 211 0.85 14.20 -10.18
CA TYR A 211 0.37 14.65 -8.87
C TYR A 211 1.46 14.74 -7.79
N GLY A 212 2.61 14.13 -8.00
CA GLY A 212 3.65 14.00 -6.97
C GLY A 212 3.20 13.20 -5.76
N LEU A 213 2.14 12.39 -5.86
CA LEU A 213 1.61 11.60 -4.75
C LEU A 213 2.36 10.29 -4.59
N PRO A 214 2.55 9.80 -3.35
CA PRO A 214 3.07 8.46 -3.13
C PRO A 214 2.20 7.41 -3.82
N THR A 215 2.83 6.60 -4.66
CA THR A 215 2.14 5.67 -5.56
C THR A 215 2.73 4.27 -5.45
N GLY A 216 1.88 3.26 -5.46
CA GLY A 216 2.25 1.85 -5.46
C GLY A 216 1.15 0.98 -6.05
N CYS A 217 1.25 -0.32 -5.88
CA CYS A 217 0.16 -1.23 -6.25
C CYS A 217 0.27 -2.59 -5.55
N ALA A 218 -0.82 -3.38 -5.67
CA ALA A 218 -0.91 -4.76 -5.24
C ALA A 218 -0.61 -5.72 -6.40
N ILE A 219 0.66 -5.76 -6.88
CA ILE A 219 1.04 -6.61 -8.02
C ILE A 219 0.83 -8.11 -7.72
N HIS A 220 0.82 -8.50 -6.46
CA HIS A 220 0.43 -9.83 -6.00
C HIS A 220 -0.90 -10.31 -6.62
N ASN A 221 -1.88 -9.43 -6.79
CA ASN A 221 -3.18 -9.76 -7.36
C ASN A 221 -3.08 -10.30 -8.81
N VAL A 222 -2.07 -9.86 -9.57
CA VAL A 222 -1.82 -10.36 -10.93
C VAL A 222 -1.33 -11.80 -10.89
N VAL A 223 -0.39 -12.09 -9.98
CA VAL A 223 0.20 -13.41 -9.80
C VAL A 223 -0.83 -14.40 -9.26
N GLU A 224 -1.61 -13.99 -8.25
CA GLU A 224 -2.65 -14.82 -7.64
C GLU A 224 -3.71 -15.27 -8.66
N LYS A 225 -4.09 -14.39 -9.57
CA LYS A 225 -5.11 -14.65 -10.59
C LYS A 225 -4.56 -15.28 -11.88
N SER A 226 -3.25 -15.53 -11.97
CA SER A 226 -2.61 -16.09 -13.17
C SER A 226 -2.84 -17.57 -13.29
N THR A 227 -3.62 -17.99 -14.30
CA THR A 227 -3.78 -19.40 -14.64
C THR A 227 -2.52 -19.97 -15.32
N TRP A 228 -1.74 -19.13 -16.02
CA TRP A 228 -0.48 -19.54 -16.65
C TRP A 228 0.54 -20.05 -15.62
N LEU A 229 0.55 -19.48 -14.41
CA LEU A 229 1.44 -19.90 -13.34
C LEU A 229 1.04 -21.24 -12.68
N HIS A 230 -0.08 -21.87 -13.07
CA HIS A 230 -0.40 -23.23 -12.62
C HIS A 230 0.63 -24.26 -13.12
N ASP A 231 1.25 -24.01 -14.28
CA ASP A 231 2.30 -24.87 -14.81
C ASP A 231 3.66 -24.66 -14.08
N PHE A 232 3.76 -23.64 -13.22
CA PHE A 232 4.95 -23.22 -12.48
C PHE A 232 4.65 -23.02 -10.99
N GLU A 233 3.92 -23.96 -10.40
CA GLU A 233 3.43 -23.80 -9.01
C GLU A 233 4.56 -23.72 -7.99
N SER A 234 5.67 -24.46 -8.21
CA SER A 234 6.87 -24.39 -7.35
C SER A 234 7.57 -23.04 -7.38
N GLU A 235 7.48 -22.32 -8.50
CA GLU A 235 8.10 -21.02 -8.72
C GLU A 235 7.16 -19.84 -8.37
N ARG A 236 5.86 -20.10 -8.21
CA ARG A 236 4.82 -19.08 -8.02
C ARG A 236 5.20 -18.05 -6.92
N LYS A 237 5.67 -18.53 -5.77
CA LYS A 237 6.06 -17.66 -4.66
C LYS A 237 7.26 -16.76 -5.02
N THR A 238 8.20 -17.28 -5.81
CA THR A 238 9.36 -16.51 -6.28
C THR A 238 8.95 -15.50 -7.34
N VAL A 239 8.07 -15.88 -8.25
CA VAL A 239 7.50 -14.98 -9.28
C VAL A 239 6.72 -13.85 -8.60
N ASP A 240 5.91 -14.16 -7.59
CA ASP A 240 5.17 -13.17 -6.81
C ASP A 240 6.11 -12.16 -6.14
N ALA A 241 7.07 -12.66 -5.37
CA ALA A 241 8.03 -11.80 -4.68
C ALA A 241 8.85 -10.93 -5.64
N SER A 242 9.33 -11.51 -6.76
CA SER A 242 10.12 -10.77 -7.76
C SER A 242 9.28 -9.78 -8.58
N SER A 243 7.99 -10.04 -8.76
CA SER A 243 7.09 -9.11 -9.45
C SER A 243 6.98 -7.76 -8.74
N ASN A 244 7.12 -7.74 -7.41
CA ASN A 244 7.12 -6.50 -6.62
C ASN A 244 8.30 -5.57 -6.95
N VAL A 245 9.39 -6.08 -7.53
CA VAL A 245 10.56 -5.28 -7.98
C VAL A 245 10.18 -4.23 -9.02
N ASN A 246 9.14 -4.50 -9.82
CA ASN A 246 8.67 -3.53 -10.81
C ASN A 246 8.19 -2.22 -10.16
N ILE A 247 7.70 -2.25 -8.93
CA ILE A 247 7.18 -1.06 -8.26
C ILE A 247 8.29 -0.02 -8.05
N PRO A 248 9.37 -0.28 -7.30
CA PRO A 248 10.44 0.70 -7.15
C PRO A 248 11.21 0.98 -8.45
N LEU A 249 11.30 0.02 -9.40
CA LEU A 249 11.92 0.25 -10.70
C LEU A 249 11.21 1.33 -11.52
N PHE A 250 9.89 1.41 -11.42
CA PHE A 250 9.06 2.44 -12.03
C PHE A 250 8.83 3.65 -11.12
N GLY A 251 9.59 3.76 -10.03
CA GLY A 251 9.57 4.92 -9.13
C GLY A 251 8.45 4.89 -8.09
N GLY A 252 7.81 3.74 -7.89
CA GLY A 252 6.79 3.56 -6.85
C GLY A 252 7.38 3.57 -5.44
N ASP A 253 6.56 3.96 -4.49
CA ASP A 253 6.97 4.25 -3.12
C ASP A 253 6.59 3.14 -2.13
N TYR A 254 5.62 2.30 -2.50
CA TYR A 254 5.16 1.21 -1.65
C TYR A 254 4.63 0.03 -2.47
N ALA A 255 4.68 -1.16 -1.90
CA ALA A 255 4.14 -2.39 -2.47
C ALA A 255 3.19 -3.08 -1.48
N ILE A 256 1.98 -3.43 -1.94
CA ILE A 256 1.10 -4.35 -1.22
C ILE A 256 1.43 -5.76 -1.71
N PHE A 257 2.27 -6.46 -0.96
CA PHE A 257 2.91 -7.68 -1.45
C PHE A 257 2.12 -8.98 -1.20
N GLY A 258 0.84 -8.85 -0.81
CA GLY A 258 -0.03 -9.99 -0.53
C GLY A 258 0.23 -10.61 0.85
N PRO A 259 0.20 -11.95 0.99
CA PRO A 259 0.29 -12.60 2.27
C PRO A 259 1.57 -12.26 3.04
N ILE A 260 1.43 -11.89 4.32
CA ILE A 260 2.55 -11.56 5.21
C ILE A 260 3.57 -12.71 5.33
N GLU A 261 3.16 -13.94 5.07
CA GLU A 261 4.01 -15.13 4.99
C GLU A 261 5.09 -15.04 3.90
N ASN A 262 4.93 -14.16 2.91
CA ASN A 262 5.91 -13.93 1.86
C ASN A 262 7.04 -12.96 2.27
N ALA A 263 6.98 -12.39 3.46
CA ALA A 263 7.92 -11.37 3.92
C ALA A 263 9.40 -11.83 3.85
N ASP A 264 9.69 -13.10 4.13
CA ASP A 264 11.05 -13.67 4.08
C ASP A 264 11.72 -13.49 2.71
N ILE A 265 10.94 -13.53 1.63
CA ILE A 265 11.46 -13.41 0.27
C ILE A 265 11.33 -11.96 -0.22
N VAL A 266 10.22 -11.29 0.07
CA VAL A 266 9.95 -9.94 -0.45
C VAL A 266 10.89 -8.90 0.14
N PHE A 267 11.10 -8.90 1.46
CA PHE A 267 11.92 -7.88 2.11
C PHE A 267 13.36 -7.83 1.59
N PRO A 268 14.12 -8.94 1.50
CA PRO A 268 15.49 -8.89 0.98
C PRO A 268 15.54 -8.54 -0.52
N ILE A 269 14.57 -8.98 -1.33
CA ILE A 269 14.51 -8.66 -2.76
C ILE A 269 14.30 -7.15 -2.95
N ILE A 270 13.34 -6.54 -2.26
CA ILE A 270 13.06 -5.12 -2.38
C ILE A 270 14.17 -4.28 -1.77
N ALA A 271 14.74 -4.70 -0.63
CA ALA A 271 15.89 -4.01 -0.04
C ALA A 271 17.09 -3.96 -1.02
N TRP A 272 17.36 -5.07 -1.70
CA TRP A 272 18.42 -5.10 -2.71
C TRP A 272 18.12 -4.17 -3.88
N GLN A 273 16.87 -4.15 -4.34
CA GLN A 273 16.44 -3.26 -5.42
C GLN A 273 16.56 -1.78 -5.02
N ASP A 274 16.12 -1.43 -3.82
CA ASP A 274 16.25 -0.06 -3.28
C ASP A 274 17.73 0.39 -3.17
N ILE A 275 18.63 -0.53 -2.78
CA ILE A 275 20.07 -0.26 -2.75
C ILE A 275 20.56 0.15 -4.14
N LEU A 276 20.26 -0.63 -5.17
CA LEU A 276 20.70 -0.37 -6.54
C LEU A 276 20.13 0.93 -7.10
N ILE A 277 18.84 1.20 -6.84
CA ILE A 277 18.19 2.45 -7.24
C ILE A 277 18.84 3.64 -6.58
N SER A 278 19.02 3.58 -5.25
CA SER A 278 19.60 4.66 -4.45
C SER A 278 21.05 4.94 -4.85
N GLU A 279 21.84 3.91 -5.19
CA GLU A 279 23.20 4.09 -5.68
C GLU A 279 23.24 4.89 -6.97
N TYR A 280 22.38 4.55 -7.91
CA TYR A 280 22.27 5.27 -9.18
C TYR A 280 21.76 6.70 -8.98
N THR A 281 20.69 6.89 -8.22
CA THR A 281 20.06 8.21 -8.06
C THR A 281 20.93 9.19 -7.25
N GLU A 282 21.70 8.70 -6.30
CA GLU A 282 22.71 9.52 -5.59
C GLU A 282 23.82 9.99 -6.54
N ASN A 283 24.33 9.10 -7.38
CA ASN A 283 25.45 9.42 -8.29
C ASN A 283 25.03 10.34 -9.44
N TYR A 284 23.83 10.18 -9.99
CA TYR A 284 23.43 10.89 -11.20
C TYR A 284 22.47 12.05 -10.96
N PHE A 285 21.71 12.03 -9.86
CA PHE A 285 20.74 13.07 -9.53
C PHE A 285 21.00 13.76 -8.19
N GLY A 286 22.03 13.37 -7.45
CA GLY A 286 22.37 13.94 -6.15
C GLY A 286 21.33 13.61 -5.05
N ILE A 287 20.51 12.57 -5.24
CA ILE A 287 19.46 12.17 -4.29
C ILE A 287 20.07 11.30 -3.20
N SER A 288 20.44 11.90 -2.06
CA SER A 288 21.02 11.16 -0.94
C SER A 288 19.97 10.37 -0.17
N PRO A 289 20.18 9.05 0.04
CA PRO A 289 19.21 8.20 0.74
C PRO A 289 19.05 8.57 2.21
N ALA A 290 17.82 8.46 2.71
CA ALA A 290 17.48 8.66 4.11
C ALA A 290 18.26 7.72 5.05
N GLN A 291 18.37 8.08 6.34
CA GLN A 291 19.17 7.32 7.32
C GLN A 291 18.68 5.87 7.53
N VAL A 292 17.38 5.65 7.39
CA VAL A 292 16.78 4.30 7.53
C VAL A 292 16.89 3.44 6.28
N HIS A 293 17.37 4.01 5.17
CA HIS A 293 17.41 3.34 3.86
C HIS A 293 18.30 2.08 3.88
N PRO A 294 17.94 0.96 3.19
CA PRO A 294 18.74 -0.27 3.11
C PRO A 294 20.21 -0.02 2.71
N ARG A 295 20.45 0.94 1.82
CA ARG A 295 21.82 1.31 1.41
C ARG A 295 22.72 1.71 2.58
N ARG A 296 22.16 2.33 3.64
CA ARG A 296 22.93 2.70 4.84
C ARG A 296 23.34 1.50 5.70
N LYS A 297 22.89 0.29 5.33
CA LYS A 297 23.19 -0.97 6.03
C LYS A 297 24.23 -1.84 5.33
N LEU A 298 24.68 -1.48 4.11
CA LEU A 298 25.64 -2.26 3.33
C LEU A 298 27.00 -2.46 4.02
N HIS A 299 27.37 -1.58 4.94
CA HIS A 299 28.70 -1.57 5.57
C HIS A 299 28.62 -1.82 7.08
N ARG A 300 27.56 -2.50 7.53
CA ARG A 300 27.39 -2.87 8.94
C ARG A 300 27.68 -4.35 9.19
#